data_8dd7cb07eab4446234cdfa392cac4285
#
_entry.id   8dd7cb07eab4446234cdfa392cac4285
#
_cell.length_a   1.000
_cell.length_b   1.000
_cell.length_c   1.000
_cell.angle_alpha   90.00
_cell.angle_beta   90.00
_cell.angle_gamma   90.00
#
_symmetry.space_group_name_H-M   'P 1'
#
loop_
_entity.id
_entity.type
_entity.pdbx_description
1 polymer ?
#
loop_
_entity_poly.entity_id
_entity_poly.type
_entity_poly.pdbx_seq_one_letter_code
_entity_poly.pdbx_strand_id
1 'polypeptide(L)'
;MNLTYNVEDKVKFSKNIVYAIQQLLAIIAATLLVPTLVNSIYGEQILNQGAALFGAGAGTLVYIAFTKKKSPVFLGSSFAFITPIASACVFGYCGIILGAIIAGLVYVIIALVIHFVGSNWVEKLM
;
A
#
# COMPACT_ATOMS: atom_id res chain seq x y z
N MET A 1 -8.55 24.84 -7.48
CA MET A 1 -8.26 24.57 -6.04
C MET A 1 -6.84 25.06 -5.79
N ASN A 2 -6.68 26.13 -4.97
CA ASN A 2 -5.34 26.65 -4.70
C ASN A 2 -4.68 25.75 -3.64
N LEU A 3 -3.70 24.96 -4.06
CA LEU A 3 -2.89 24.17 -3.14
C LEU A 3 -1.99 25.10 -2.31
N THR A 4 -1.92 24.85 -1.01
CA THR A 4 -1.07 25.63 -0.10
C THR A 4 0.42 25.39 -0.34
N TYR A 5 0.76 24.19 -0.84
CA TYR A 5 2.11 23.75 -1.23
C TYR A 5 2.02 22.80 -2.41
N ASN A 6 2.97 22.90 -3.35
CA ASN A 6 3.19 21.93 -4.42
C ASN A 6 4.15 20.83 -3.96
N VAL A 7 4.21 19.73 -4.71
CA VAL A 7 5.07 18.56 -4.39
C VAL A 7 6.56 18.92 -4.31
N GLU A 8 6.98 19.97 -5.04
CA GLU A 8 8.38 20.44 -5.11
C GLU A 8 8.70 21.52 -4.08
N ASP A 9 7.69 22.02 -3.37
CA ASP A 9 7.88 23.13 -2.41
C ASP A 9 8.61 22.65 -1.16
N LYS A 10 9.61 23.45 -0.73
CA LYS A 10 10.32 23.21 0.52
C LYS A 10 9.53 23.75 1.71
N VAL A 11 8.83 22.88 2.39
CA VAL A 11 8.09 23.21 3.62
C VAL A 11 9.07 23.41 4.79
N LYS A 12 8.80 24.38 5.66
CA LYS A 12 9.58 24.58 6.89
C LYS A 12 9.60 23.31 7.74
N PHE A 13 10.76 22.93 8.29
CA PHE A 13 10.98 21.68 9.01
C PHE A 13 9.94 21.41 10.11
N SER A 14 9.57 22.43 10.91
CA SER A 14 8.56 22.26 11.96
C SER A 14 7.17 21.93 11.43
N LYS A 15 6.76 22.51 10.28
CA LYS A 15 5.49 22.16 9.64
C LYS A 15 5.53 20.75 9.04
N ASN A 16 6.70 20.36 8.51
CA ASN A 16 6.88 19.02 7.94
C ASN A 16 6.72 17.93 9.01
N ILE A 17 7.22 18.16 10.23
CA ILE A 17 7.00 17.22 11.36
C ILE A 17 5.51 17.09 11.68
N VAL A 18 4.78 18.21 11.75
CA VAL A 18 3.33 18.17 12.05
C VAL A 18 2.57 17.40 10.98
N TYR A 19 2.86 17.64 9.70
CA TYR A 19 2.24 16.89 8.60
C TYR A 19 2.62 15.41 8.60
N ALA A 20 3.88 15.08 8.94
CA ALA A 20 4.32 13.70 9.06
C ALA A 20 3.59 12.96 10.18
N ILE A 21 3.42 13.58 11.35
CA ILE A 21 2.67 13.00 12.46
C ILE A 21 1.19 12.83 12.09
N GLN A 22 0.57 13.84 11.49
CA GLN A 22 -0.81 13.77 11.03
C GLN A 22 -1.02 12.62 10.04
N GLN A 23 -0.13 12.49 9.06
CA GLN A 23 -0.19 11.42 8.06
C GLN A 23 0.03 10.05 8.70
N LEU A 24 0.99 9.93 9.62
CA LEU A 24 1.26 8.70 10.36
C LEU A 24 0.03 8.23 11.14
N LEU A 25 -0.63 9.13 11.87
CA LEU A 25 -1.84 8.81 12.63
C LEU A 25 -2.99 8.37 11.73
N ALA A 26 -3.16 9.02 10.58
CA ALA A 26 -4.21 8.65 9.63
C ALA A 26 -3.98 7.25 9.02
N ILE A 27 -2.73 6.91 8.71
CA ILE A 27 -2.39 5.68 7.98
C ILE A 27 -2.27 4.48 8.92
N ILE A 28 -1.79 4.67 10.16
CA ILE A 28 -1.57 3.57 11.10
C ILE A 28 -2.88 2.81 11.38
N ALA A 29 -3.98 3.53 11.57
CA ALA A 29 -5.28 2.94 11.82
C ALA A 29 -5.74 2.08 10.62
N ALA A 30 -5.64 2.61 9.41
CA ALA A 30 -6.02 1.88 8.19
C ALA A 30 -5.14 0.64 7.95
N THR A 31 -3.83 0.74 8.22
CA THR A 31 -2.89 -0.37 8.05
C THR A 31 -3.11 -1.49 9.05
N LEU A 32 -3.47 -1.17 10.29
CA LEU A 32 -3.77 -2.15 11.33
C LEU A 32 -5.14 -2.82 11.17
N LEU A 33 -6.08 -2.12 10.56
CA LEU A 33 -7.46 -2.61 10.42
C LEU A 33 -7.55 -3.86 9.54
N VAL A 34 -6.76 -3.94 8.47
CA VAL A 34 -6.79 -5.09 7.55
C VAL A 34 -6.36 -6.40 8.24
N PRO A 35 -5.17 -6.51 8.89
CA PRO A 35 -4.82 -7.74 9.60
C PRO A 35 -5.79 -8.05 10.75
N THR A 36 -6.34 -7.04 11.41
CA THR A 36 -7.35 -7.24 12.47
C THR A 36 -8.62 -7.87 11.92
N LEU A 37 -9.15 -7.35 10.80
CA LEU A 37 -10.35 -7.89 10.17
C LEU A 37 -10.12 -9.31 9.60
N VAL A 38 -8.99 -9.56 8.95
CA VAL A 38 -8.66 -10.89 8.43
C VAL A 38 -8.58 -11.90 9.57
N ASN A 39 -7.89 -11.58 10.67
CA ASN A 39 -7.80 -12.44 11.84
C ASN A 39 -9.18 -12.69 12.48
N SER A 40 -10.04 -11.67 12.52
CA SER A 40 -11.42 -11.80 13.03
C SER A 40 -12.30 -12.70 12.15
N ILE A 41 -12.15 -12.61 10.82
CA ILE A 41 -12.90 -13.45 9.86
C ILE A 41 -12.44 -14.90 9.92
N TYR A 42 -11.13 -15.12 10.04
CA TYR A 42 -10.56 -16.47 10.09
C TYR A 42 -10.72 -17.13 11.46
N GLY A 43 -10.82 -16.33 12.53
CA GLY A 43 -10.98 -16.81 13.92
C GLY A 43 -9.67 -17.09 14.64
N GLU A 44 -8.51 -16.90 14.00
CA GLU A 44 -7.18 -17.08 14.56
C GLU A 44 -6.25 -15.92 14.21
N GLN A 45 -5.21 -15.71 15.01
CA GLN A 45 -4.19 -14.67 14.77
C GLN A 45 -3.13 -15.15 13.77
N ILE A 46 -3.46 -15.21 12.49
CA ILE A 46 -2.52 -15.56 11.43
C ILE A 46 -1.67 -14.37 11.01
N LEU A 47 -2.25 -13.17 10.91
CA LEU A 47 -1.54 -11.96 10.49
C LEU A 47 -1.05 -11.16 11.70
N ASN A 48 0.25 -10.89 11.73
CA ASN A 48 0.85 -10.04 12.75
C ASN A 48 0.75 -8.56 12.35
N GLN A 49 0.14 -7.76 13.22
CA GLN A 49 -0.06 -6.32 13.00
C GLN A 49 1.26 -5.54 12.90
N GLY A 50 2.25 -5.92 13.73
CA GLY A 50 3.59 -5.30 13.67
C GLY A 50 4.31 -5.60 12.36
N ALA A 51 4.20 -6.83 11.86
CA ALA A 51 4.74 -7.21 10.56
C ALA A 51 4.06 -6.44 9.42
N ALA A 52 2.74 -6.19 9.50
CA ALA A 52 2.02 -5.39 8.51
C ALA A 52 2.50 -3.93 8.48
N LEU A 53 2.70 -3.31 9.64
CA LEU A 53 3.27 -1.96 9.74
C LEU A 53 4.69 -1.89 9.21
N PHE A 54 5.53 -2.85 9.58
CA PHE A 54 6.90 -2.93 9.10
C PHE A 54 6.94 -3.10 7.57
N GLY A 55 6.12 -3.99 7.03
CA GLY A 55 6.00 -4.22 5.59
C GLY A 55 5.53 -2.98 4.82
N ALA A 56 4.54 -2.27 5.36
CA ALA A 56 4.05 -1.01 4.79
C ALA A 56 5.15 0.06 4.77
N GLY A 57 5.90 0.20 5.86
CA GLY A 57 7.02 1.14 5.95
C GLY A 57 8.15 0.78 4.98
N ALA A 58 8.61 -0.47 4.99
CA ALA A 58 9.67 -0.95 4.10
C ALA A 58 9.26 -0.82 2.62
N GLY A 59 8.04 -1.24 2.27
CA GLY A 59 7.49 -1.10 0.91
C GLY A 59 7.44 0.36 0.46
N THR A 60 7.03 1.27 1.33
CA THR A 60 7.02 2.71 1.05
C THR A 60 8.42 3.25 0.79
N LEU A 61 9.41 2.86 1.58
CA LEU A 61 10.81 3.29 1.37
C LEU A 61 11.36 2.79 0.04
N VAL A 62 11.10 1.53 -0.30
CA VAL A 62 11.48 0.94 -1.59
C VAL A 62 10.81 1.71 -2.74
N TYR A 63 9.50 1.97 -2.64
CA TYR A 63 8.77 2.76 -3.63
C TYR A 63 9.36 4.16 -3.83
N ILE A 64 9.65 4.87 -2.74
CA ILE A 64 10.25 6.21 -2.79
C ILE A 64 11.64 6.17 -3.46
N ALA A 65 12.44 5.13 -3.21
CA ALA A 65 13.73 4.95 -3.85
C ALA A 65 13.60 4.76 -5.38
N PHE A 66 12.67 3.90 -5.82
CA PHE A 66 12.42 3.67 -7.26
C PHE A 66 11.83 4.89 -7.97
N THR A 67 10.93 5.62 -7.33
CA THR A 67 10.31 6.83 -7.90
C THR A 67 11.19 8.08 -7.79
N LYS A 68 12.40 7.95 -7.22
CA LYS A 68 13.35 9.07 -7.03
C LYS A 68 12.69 10.27 -6.33
N LYS A 69 11.81 10.02 -5.36
CA LYS A 69 11.04 11.01 -4.60
C LYS A 69 10.08 11.88 -5.44
N LYS A 70 9.79 11.49 -6.69
CA LYS A 70 8.86 12.25 -7.56
C LYS A 70 7.40 12.01 -7.21
N SER A 71 7.07 10.88 -6.59
CA SER A 71 5.70 10.53 -6.18
C SER A 71 5.71 10.15 -4.70
N PRO A 72 5.35 11.09 -3.79
CA PRO A 72 5.30 10.82 -2.35
C PRO A 72 3.99 10.10 -2.00
N VAL A 73 3.95 8.79 -2.24
CA VAL A 73 2.81 7.93 -1.91
C VAL A 73 3.22 6.97 -0.81
N PHE A 74 2.34 6.80 0.19
CA PHE A 74 2.48 5.78 1.21
C PHE A 74 1.80 4.48 0.74
N LEU A 75 2.51 3.35 0.84
CA LEU A 75 1.97 2.03 0.56
C LEU A 75 1.43 1.43 1.84
N GLY A 76 0.13 1.33 1.95
CA GLY A 76 -0.57 0.72 3.08
C GLY A 76 -1.42 -0.47 2.67
N SER A 77 -2.08 -1.07 3.66
CA SER A 77 -2.99 -2.19 3.43
C SER A 77 -4.23 -1.74 2.66
N SER A 78 -4.69 -2.55 1.71
CA SER A 78 -5.90 -2.29 0.92
C SER A 78 -7.06 -3.15 1.42
N PHE A 79 -8.22 -2.54 1.65
CA PHE A 79 -9.45 -3.24 2.03
C PHE A 79 -9.93 -4.25 0.97
N ALA A 80 -9.61 -4.01 -0.30
CA ALA A 80 -9.94 -4.94 -1.38
C ALA A 80 -9.29 -6.32 -1.21
N PHE A 81 -8.19 -6.40 -0.47
CA PHE A 81 -7.48 -7.66 -0.22
C PHE A 81 -7.96 -8.42 1.02
N ILE A 82 -8.89 -7.89 1.82
CA ILE A 82 -9.38 -8.56 3.04
C ILE A 82 -9.96 -9.93 2.69
N THR A 83 -10.92 -9.99 1.78
CA THR A 83 -11.58 -11.25 1.39
C THR A 83 -10.61 -12.23 0.70
N PRO A 84 -9.78 -11.83 -0.28
CA PRO A 84 -8.78 -12.72 -0.87
C PRO A 84 -7.78 -13.27 0.15
N ILE A 85 -7.29 -12.45 1.08
CA ILE A 85 -6.36 -12.90 2.12
C ILE A 85 -7.05 -13.86 3.09
N ALA A 86 -8.27 -13.55 3.54
CA ALA A 86 -9.04 -14.43 4.41
C ALA A 86 -9.31 -15.79 3.75
N SER A 87 -9.60 -15.81 2.46
CA SER A 87 -9.75 -17.07 1.69
C SER A 87 -8.42 -17.83 1.58
N ALA A 88 -7.31 -17.14 1.42
CA ALA A 88 -5.97 -17.73 1.36
C ALA A 88 -5.51 -18.31 2.70
N CYS A 89 -6.03 -17.81 3.83
CA CYS A 89 -5.75 -18.32 5.17
C CYS A 89 -6.10 -19.81 5.34
N VAL A 90 -7.06 -20.33 4.58
CA VAL A 90 -7.43 -21.76 4.58
C VAL A 90 -6.23 -22.63 4.21
N PHE A 91 -5.32 -22.13 3.39
CA PHE A 91 -4.06 -22.80 3.01
C PHE A 91 -2.88 -22.44 3.93
N GLY A 92 -3.16 -21.80 5.07
CA GLY A 92 -2.16 -21.34 6.02
C GLY A 92 -1.27 -20.21 5.51
N TYR A 93 -0.15 -20.00 6.15
CA TYR A 93 0.81 -18.94 5.83
C TYR A 93 1.35 -19.01 4.39
N CYS A 94 1.55 -20.25 3.88
CA CYS A 94 2.00 -20.47 2.51
C CYS A 94 0.98 -19.96 1.49
N GLY A 95 -0.32 -20.15 1.74
CA GLY A 95 -1.38 -19.66 0.86
C GLY A 95 -1.38 -18.14 0.76
N ILE A 96 -1.19 -17.44 1.88
CA ILE A 96 -1.12 -15.97 1.92
C ILE A 96 0.08 -15.46 1.12
N ILE A 97 1.27 -16.06 1.32
CA ILE A 97 2.49 -15.67 0.61
C ILE A 97 2.36 -15.91 -0.89
N LEU A 98 1.88 -17.08 -1.30
CA LEU A 98 1.68 -17.41 -2.71
C LEU A 98 0.65 -16.49 -3.35
N GLY A 99 -0.46 -16.22 -2.68
CA GLY A 99 -1.47 -15.27 -3.14
C GLY A 99 -0.91 -13.86 -3.33
N ALA A 100 -0.08 -13.39 -2.40
CA ALA A 100 0.58 -12.10 -2.50
C ALA A 100 1.57 -12.03 -3.68
N ILE A 101 2.35 -13.11 -3.91
CA ILE A 101 3.29 -13.18 -5.04
C ILE A 101 2.52 -13.17 -6.36
N ILE A 102 1.45 -13.95 -6.49
CA ILE A 102 0.62 -14.00 -7.70
C ILE A 102 0.01 -12.62 -7.97
N ALA A 103 -0.57 -11.98 -6.95
CA ALA A 103 -1.10 -10.64 -7.08
C ALA A 103 -0.02 -9.64 -7.55
N GLY A 104 1.17 -9.71 -6.97
CA GLY A 104 2.31 -8.88 -7.38
C GLY A 104 2.71 -9.09 -8.84
N LEU A 105 2.74 -10.35 -9.30
CA LEU A 105 3.02 -10.68 -10.70
C LEU A 105 1.97 -10.11 -11.66
N VAL A 106 0.69 -10.17 -11.29
CA VAL A 106 -0.39 -9.57 -12.09
C VAL A 106 -0.18 -8.06 -12.23
N TYR A 107 0.17 -7.35 -11.15
CA TYR A 107 0.48 -5.92 -11.22
C TYR A 107 1.70 -5.62 -12.11
N VAL A 108 2.74 -6.47 -12.08
CA VAL A 108 3.90 -6.32 -12.98
C VAL A 108 3.48 -6.51 -14.44
N ILE A 109 2.64 -7.50 -14.75
CA ILE A 109 2.11 -7.71 -16.09
C ILE A 109 1.31 -6.49 -16.56
N ILE A 110 0.42 -5.97 -15.73
CA ILE A 110 -0.36 -4.77 -16.03
C ILE A 110 0.57 -3.58 -16.29
N ALA A 111 1.59 -3.39 -15.46
CA ALA A 111 2.56 -2.31 -15.64
C ALA A 111 3.33 -2.43 -16.96
N LEU A 112 3.73 -3.65 -17.36
CA LEU A 112 4.36 -3.92 -18.66
C LEU A 112 3.40 -3.61 -19.82
N VAL A 113 2.16 -4.03 -19.73
CA VAL A 113 1.13 -3.73 -20.75
C VAL A 113 0.98 -2.22 -20.91
N ILE A 114 0.85 -1.47 -19.81
CA ILE A 114 0.74 -0.01 -19.85
C ILE A 114 2.01 0.62 -20.45
N HIS A 115 3.17 0.08 -20.13
CA HIS A 115 4.44 0.59 -20.66
C HIS A 115 4.54 0.42 -22.20
N PHE A 116 4.09 -0.72 -22.73
CA PHE A 116 4.16 -1.00 -24.17
C PHE A 116 3.01 -0.40 -24.99
N VAL A 117 1.80 -0.36 -24.44
CA VAL A 117 0.59 0.12 -25.13
C VAL A 117 0.38 1.63 -24.95
N GLY A 118 1.00 2.22 -23.90
CA GLY A 118 0.84 3.63 -23.56
C GLY A 118 -0.34 3.88 -22.60
N SER A 119 -0.32 5.03 -21.95
CA SER A 119 -1.35 5.43 -20.94
C SER A 119 -2.69 5.84 -21.56
N ASN A 120 -2.73 6.18 -22.85
CA ASN A 120 -3.94 6.67 -23.53
C ASN A 120 -5.12 5.68 -23.48
N TRP A 121 -4.83 4.39 -23.38
CA TRP A 121 -5.83 3.35 -23.25
C TRP A 121 -6.46 3.35 -21.84
N VAL A 122 -5.67 3.60 -20.81
CA VAL A 122 -6.14 3.65 -19.41
C VAL A 122 -7.00 4.90 -19.19
N GLU A 123 -6.64 6.04 -19.79
CA GLU A 123 -7.42 7.27 -19.74
C GLU A 123 -8.82 7.14 -20.41
N LYS A 124 -8.93 6.26 -21.41
CA LYS A 124 -10.21 5.96 -22.07
C LYS A 124 -11.12 5.05 -21.24
N LEU A 125 -10.57 4.32 -20.28
CA LEU A 125 -11.28 3.35 -19.43
C LEU A 125 -11.80 4.00 -18.12
N MET A 126 -11.26 5.17 -17.74
CA MET A 126 -11.67 5.98 -16.61
C MET A 126 -12.61 7.09 -17.03
#